data_b7bb3e3ac2c1dca712eb7af4f53aed40
#
_entry.id   b7bb3e3ac2c1dca712eb7af4f53aed40
#
_cell.length_a   1.000
_cell.length_b   1.000
_cell.length_c   1.000
_cell.angle_alpha   90.00
_cell.angle_beta   90.00
_cell.angle_gamma   90.00
#
_symmetry.space_group_name_H-M   'P 1'
#
loop_
_entity.id
_entity.type
_entity.pdbx_description
1 polymer ?
#
loop_
_entity_poly.entity_id
_entity_poly.type
_entity_poly.pdbx_seq_one_letter_code
_entity_poly.pdbx_strand_id
1 'polypeptide(L)'
;MGRRAASLLLAALLSGCSPADGFDAFDALVHLGSGAEPGRGEPRPERREVQWRADRAGDLYVLPGAAPRAAIVLVPGLAPQGRRDPRLALFADMLARKRFAVLVPDLPSFRAQHISAADTGEVADALRFLRDRPEGSGPLGLAAISYAAGPAILAVLAPDLRPRVDFVVAIGGYHDTLSVATFFTTGFHRPPGEAWQRASPNAYGKWVFVLANAERVASDFDRVALTAMARRKLADLDADVSDLESGLGPEGTAVVALLANRDPDRVPALISRLPRAIQDDMRALSLAGRDFTGVKARFLLVHGRDDAIVPYTESEALAASLPAAQVIYVRLASLAHADLTPGSLIDLYRTWYALLALMAERR
;
A
#
# COMPACT_ATOMS: atom_id res chain seq x y z
N MET A 1 30.13 21.09 10.76
CA MET A 1 29.45 21.45 9.46
C MET A 1 28.03 20.86 9.31
N GLY A 2 27.53 20.01 10.22
CA GLY A 2 26.24 19.28 10.04
C GLY A 2 24.94 20.05 10.34
N ARG A 3 24.95 21.08 11.18
CA ARG A 3 23.71 21.76 11.60
C ARG A 3 23.16 22.81 10.60
N ARG A 4 24.02 23.42 9.79
CA ARG A 4 23.59 24.40 8.77
C ARG A 4 23.05 23.74 7.49
N ALA A 5 23.51 22.53 7.15
CA ALA A 5 23.01 21.76 6.02
C ALA A 5 21.57 21.24 6.25
N ALA A 6 21.26 20.77 7.48
CA ALA A 6 19.91 20.32 7.85
C ALA A 6 18.90 21.46 7.83
N SER A 7 19.27 22.67 8.27
CA SER A 7 18.40 23.85 8.27
C SER A 7 18.12 24.37 6.86
N LEU A 8 19.08 24.27 5.93
CA LEU A 8 18.90 24.68 4.54
C LEU A 8 18.05 23.67 3.74
N LEU A 9 18.15 22.37 4.04
CA LEU A 9 17.26 21.35 3.45
C LEU A 9 15.82 21.51 3.94
N LEU A 10 15.60 21.82 5.20
CA LEU A 10 14.27 22.09 5.74
C LEU A 10 13.63 23.33 5.11
N ALA A 11 14.41 24.40 4.89
CA ALA A 11 13.95 25.62 4.25
C ALA A 11 13.64 25.44 2.76
N ALA A 12 14.42 24.61 2.03
CA ALA A 12 14.19 24.31 0.61
C ALA A 12 12.94 23.46 0.38
N LEU A 13 12.59 22.57 1.32
CA LEU A 13 11.35 21.77 1.27
C LEU A 13 10.10 22.60 1.59
N LEU A 14 10.22 23.66 2.38
CA LEU A 14 9.12 24.57 2.74
C LEU A 14 8.86 25.65 1.66
N SER A 15 9.80 25.91 0.75
CA SER A 15 9.65 26.93 -0.30
C SER A 15 8.58 26.58 -1.36
N GLY A 16 8.08 25.34 -1.36
CA GLY A 16 6.97 24.88 -2.21
C GLY A 16 5.58 24.90 -1.55
N CYS A 17 5.48 24.95 -0.19
CA CYS A 17 4.19 24.87 0.52
C CYS A 17 3.61 26.24 0.81
N SER A 18 2.32 26.48 0.48
CA SER A 18 1.64 27.70 0.88
C SER A 18 1.12 27.59 2.34
N PRO A 19 0.90 28.71 3.04
CA PRO A 19 0.22 28.67 4.33
C PRO A 19 -1.13 27.95 4.29
N ALA A 20 -1.85 28.05 3.17
CA ALA A 20 -3.12 27.35 2.96
C ALA A 20 -2.96 25.83 2.96
N ASP A 21 -1.87 25.27 2.40
CA ASP A 21 -1.63 23.82 2.45
C ASP A 21 -1.34 23.35 3.88
N GLY A 22 -0.69 24.21 4.71
CA GLY A 22 -0.46 23.93 6.12
C GLY A 22 -1.76 23.84 6.93
N PHE A 23 -2.70 24.76 6.69
CA PHE A 23 -4.04 24.70 7.30
C PHE A 23 -4.84 23.50 6.81
N ASP A 24 -4.82 23.22 5.50
CA ASP A 24 -5.48 22.06 4.92
C ASP A 24 -4.92 20.73 5.49
N ALA A 25 -3.61 20.64 5.69
CA ALA A 25 -2.98 19.47 6.28
C ALA A 25 -3.36 19.31 7.76
N PHE A 26 -3.44 20.42 8.51
CA PHE A 26 -3.88 20.38 9.91
C PHE A 26 -5.34 19.95 10.03
N ASP A 27 -6.22 20.53 9.22
CA ASP A 27 -7.63 20.18 9.20
C ASP A 27 -7.85 18.72 8.77
N ALA A 28 -7.09 18.24 7.77
CA ALA A 28 -7.09 16.83 7.36
C ALA A 28 -6.66 15.90 8.51
N LEU A 29 -5.65 16.29 9.28
CA LEU A 29 -5.17 15.53 10.44
C LEU A 29 -6.24 15.44 11.54
N VAL A 30 -6.91 16.55 11.84
CA VAL A 30 -8.00 16.60 12.81
C VAL A 30 -9.17 15.72 12.36
N HIS A 31 -9.53 15.78 11.07
CA HIS A 31 -10.61 14.98 10.50
C HIS A 31 -10.32 13.48 10.59
N LEU A 32 -9.11 13.05 10.24
CA LEU A 32 -8.70 11.65 10.35
C LEU A 32 -8.64 11.16 11.80
N GLY A 33 -8.16 11.99 12.72
CA GLY A 33 -8.01 11.62 14.13
C GLY A 33 -9.32 11.59 14.91
N SER A 34 -10.28 12.45 14.55
CA SER A 34 -11.56 12.55 15.27
C SER A 34 -12.68 11.72 14.67
N GLY A 35 -12.55 11.30 13.38
CA GLY A 35 -13.67 10.74 12.62
C GLY A 35 -14.87 11.70 12.52
N ALA A 36 -14.65 12.99 12.83
CA ALA A 36 -15.72 13.95 12.99
C ALA A 36 -16.47 14.20 11.68
N GLU A 37 -17.79 14.14 11.76
CA GLU A 37 -18.66 14.63 10.70
C GLU A 37 -18.42 16.13 10.49
N PRO A 38 -18.53 16.63 9.23
CA PRO A 38 -18.38 18.05 8.94
C PRO A 38 -19.37 18.89 9.73
N GLY A 39 -18.92 20.11 10.08
CA GLY A 39 -19.76 21.11 10.72
C GLY A 39 -21.03 21.41 9.89
N ARG A 40 -22.09 21.89 10.57
CA ARG A 40 -23.31 22.31 9.87
C ARG A 40 -22.96 23.47 8.92
N GLY A 41 -23.23 23.27 7.62
CA GLY A 41 -22.97 24.28 6.58
C GLY A 41 -21.69 24.09 5.78
N GLU A 42 -20.80 23.15 6.14
CA GLU A 42 -19.68 22.81 5.30
C GLU A 42 -20.11 21.94 4.11
N PRO A 43 -19.60 22.23 2.89
CA PRO A 43 -19.93 21.43 1.73
C PRO A 43 -19.42 19.99 1.91
N ARG A 44 -20.30 19.03 1.70
CA ARG A 44 -19.97 17.59 1.76
C ARG A 44 -19.53 17.10 0.40
N PRO A 45 -18.48 16.26 0.30
CA PRO A 45 -18.17 15.59 -0.93
C PRO A 45 -19.35 14.74 -1.42
N GLU A 46 -19.57 14.76 -2.71
CA GLU A 46 -20.49 13.85 -3.39
C GLU A 46 -19.74 12.56 -3.68
N ARG A 47 -20.30 11.44 -3.24
CA ARG A 47 -19.87 10.10 -3.63
C ARG A 47 -20.81 9.56 -4.68
N ARG A 48 -20.29 9.27 -5.87
CA ARG A 48 -21.07 8.65 -6.96
C ARG A 48 -20.38 7.39 -7.45
N GLU A 49 -21.18 6.36 -7.72
CA GLU A 49 -20.66 5.15 -8.36
C GLU A 49 -20.41 5.46 -9.85
N VAL A 50 -19.25 5.02 -10.34
CA VAL A 50 -18.83 5.15 -11.74
C VAL A 50 -18.39 3.79 -12.27
N GLN A 51 -18.70 3.52 -13.54
CA GLN A 51 -18.14 2.36 -14.24
C GLN A 51 -16.83 2.79 -14.88
N TRP A 52 -15.71 2.34 -14.33
CA TRP A 52 -14.38 2.68 -14.85
C TRP A 52 -13.88 1.65 -15.88
N ARG A 53 -14.56 0.52 -15.96
CA ARG A 53 -14.42 -0.52 -16.98
C ARG A 53 -15.77 -1.22 -17.14
N ALA A 54 -15.99 -1.93 -18.25
CA ALA A 54 -17.29 -2.55 -18.56
C ALA A 54 -17.83 -3.46 -17.43
N ASP A 55 -16.92 -4.13 -16.72
CA ASP A 55 -17.20 -5.07 -15.63
C ASP A 55 -16.70 -4.59 -14.27
N ARG A 56 -16.30 -3.31 -14.14
CA ARG A 56 -15.70 -2.74 -12.94
C ARG A 56 -16.33 -1.42 -12.55
N ALA A 57 -16.81 -1.36 -11.32
CA ALA A 57 -17.30 -0.14 -10.70
C ALA A 57 -16.25 0.47 -9.75
N GLY A 58 -16.45 1.72 -9.39
CA GLY A 58 -15.69 2.44 -8.37
C GLY A 58 -16.51 3.56 -7.80
N ASP A 59 -16.03 4.16 -6.71
CA ASP A 59 -16.63 5.34 -6.11
C ASP A 59 -15.77 6.56 -6.45
N LEU A 60 -16.38 7.55 -7.08
CA LEU A 60 -15.77 8.85 -7.36
C LEU A 60 -16.27 9.87 -6.33
N TYR A 61 -15.35 10.43 -5.57
CA TYR A 61 -15.64 11.49 -4.59
C TYR A 61 -15.16 12.83 -5.15
N VAL A 62 -16.05 13.82 -5.15
CA VAL A 62 -15.75 15.19 -5.59
C VAL A 62 -16.46 16.20 -4.67
N LEU A 63 -15.86 17.36 -4.49
CA LEU A 63 -16.49 18.45 -3.75
C LEU A 63 -17.40 19.26 -4.69
N PRO A 64 -18.73 19.30 -4.46
CA PRO A 64 -19.65 20.05 -5.29
C PRO A 64 -19.32 21.55 -5.31
N GLY A 65 -19.51 22.18 -6.47
CA GLY A 65 -19.31 23.63 -6.62
C GLY A 65 -17.85 24.10 -6.65
N ALA A 66 -16.87 23.19 -6.57
CA ALA A 66 -15.45 23.53 -6.60
C ALA A 66 -14.73 22.59 -7.57
N ALA A 67 -14.05 23.15 -8.57
CA ALA A 67 -13.22 22.35 -9.47
C ALA A 67 -12.10 21.62 -8.69
N PRO A 68 -11.85 20.33 -8.95
CA PRO A 68 -10.71 19.64 -8.37
C PRO A 68 -9.40 20.34 -8.71
N ARG A 69 -8.43 20.29 -7.80
CA ARG A 69 -7.08 20.83 -8.02
C ARG A 69 -6.09 19.74 -8.38
N ALA A 70 -6.40 18.50 -8.03
CA ALA A 70 -5.68 17.30 -8.43
C ALA A 70 -6.64 16.11 -8.47
N ALA A 71 -6.24 15.04 -9.11
CA ALA A 71 -6.97 13.78 -9.14
C ALA A 71 -6.10 12.67 -8.54
N ILE A 72 -6.74 11.73 -7.84
CA ILE A 72 -6.03 10.63 -7.19
C ILE A 72 -6.84 9.33 -7.28
N VAL A 73 -6.17 8.25 -7.67
CA VAL A 73 -6.73 6.90 -7.50
C VAL A 73 -6.31 6.39 -6.13
N LEU A 74 -7.26 6.12 -5.26
CA LEU A 74 -7.02 5.57 -3.93
C LEU A 74 -7.27 4.06 -3.95
N VAL A 75 -6.19 3.30 -3.97
CA VAL A 75 -6.23 1.83 -4.08
C VAL A 75 -6.33 1.21 -2.68
N PRO A 76 -7.41 0.45 -2.40
CA PRO A 76 -7.57 -0.20 -1.10
C PRO A 76 -6.48 -1.26 -0.87
N GLY A 77 -6.20 -1.58 0.39
CA GLY A 77 -5.44 -2.78 0.73
C GLY A 77 -6.24 -4.08 0.49
N LEU A 78 -5.62 -5.23 0.78
CA LEU A 78 -6.30 -6.53 0.74
C LEU A 78 -7.30 -6.63 1.90
N ALA A 79 -8.53 -6.21 1.65
CA ALA A 79 -9.59 -6.21 2.65
C ALA A 79 -10.93 -6.63 2.03
N PRO A 80 -11.72 -7.51 2.69
CA PRO A 80 -13.02 -7.96 2.16
C PRO A 80 -14.02 -6.83 1.88
N GLN A 81 -13.91 -5.71 2.62
CA GLN A 81 -14.77 -4.54 2.42
C GLN A 81 -14.37 -3.72 1.19
N GLY A 82 -13.09 -3.80 0.74
CA GLY A 82 -12.58 -3.09 -0.44
C GLY A 82 -12.91 -1.59 -0.38
N ARG A 83 -13.50 -1.04 -1.43
CA ARG A 83 -13.93 0.37 -1.52
C ARG A 83 -14.96 0.79 -0.46
N ARG A 84 -15.58 -0.17 0.26
CA ARG A 84 -16.58 0.08 1.31
C ARG A 84 -15.97 0.09 2.72
N ASP A 85 -14.65 -0.09 2.88
CA ASP A 85 -14.00 0.06 4.17
C ASP A 85 -14.24 1.47 4.71
N PRO A 86 -14.83 1.62 5.93
CA PRO A 86 -15.15 2.95 6.48
C PRO A 86 -13.93 3.87 6.61
N ARG A 87 -12.76 3.32 6.92
CA ARG A 87 -11.51 4.09 7.05
C ARG A 87 -11.05 4.63 5.70
N LEU A 88 -11.18 3.82 4.65
CA LEU A 88 -10.87 4.22 3.29
C LEU A 88 -11.85 5.28 2.80
N ALA A 89 -13.15 5.10 3.09
CA ALA A 89 -14.19 6.08 2.75
C ALA A 89 -13.96 7.42 3.46
N LEU A 90 -13.57 7.40 4.74
CA LEU A 90 -13.20 8.60 5.50
C LEU A 90 -12.00 9.30 4.88
N PHE A 91 -10.98 8.54 4.46
CA PHE A 91 -9.79 9.09 3.82
C PHE A 91 -10.13 9.70 2.44
N ALA A 92 -10.96 9.03 1.65
CA ALA A 92 -11.44 9.55 0.37
C ALA A 92 -12.28 10.83 0.54
N ASP A 93 -13.18 10.88 1.53
CA ASP A 93 -13.97 12.06 1.86
C ASP A 93 -13.07 13.24 2.27
N MET A 94 -12.11 12.99 3.14
CA MET A 94 -11.13 14.00 3.56
C MET A 94 -10.36 14.58 2.36
N LEU A 95 -9.84 13.74 1.48
CA LEU A 95 -9.13 14.19 0.28
C LEU A 95 -10.04 15.00 -0.65
N ALA A 96 -11.30 14.59 -0.83
CA ALA A 96 -12.26 15.31 -1.67
C ALA A 96 -12.59 16.71 -1.09
N ARG A 97 -12.70 16.86 0.24
CA ARG A 97 -12.80 18.17 0.90
C ARG A 97 -11.62 19.07 0.61
N LYS A 98 -10.44 18.46 0.45
CA LYS A 98 -9.21 19.16 0.08
C LYS A 98 -9.06 19.34 -1.44
N ARG A 99 -10.15 19.20 -2.20
CA ARG A 99 -10.24 19.42 -3.65
C ARG A 99 -9.41 18.44 -4.48
N PHE A 100 -9.27 17.20 -3.99
CA PHE A 100 -8.91 16.08 -4.86
C PHE A 100 -10.19 15.50 -5.48
N ALA A 101 -10.14 15.11 -6.76
CA ALA A 101 -11.08 14.13 -7.29
C ALA A 101 -10.53 12.75 -6.94
N VAL A 102 -11.28 11.97 -6.15
CA VAL A 102 -10.77 10.70 -5.61
C VAL A 102 -11.56 9.54 -6.22
N LEU A 103 -10.89 8.70 -7.01
CA LEU A 103 -11.46 7.44 -7.47
C LEU A 103 -11.02 6.30 -6.57
N VAL A 104 -11.96 5.61 -5.96
CA VAL A 104 -11.73 4.37 -5.22
C VAL A 104 -12.24 3.20 -6.06
N PRO A 105 -11.38 2.48 -6.79
CA PRO A 105 -11.79 1.39 -7.66
C PRO A 105 -12.26 0.18 -6.85
N ASP A 106 -13.26 -0.54 -7.33
CA ASP A 106 -13.58 -1.88 -6.85
C ASP A 106 -12.65 -2.89 -7.53
N LEU A 107 -11.83 -3.56 -6.74
CA LEU A 107 -10.89 -4.58 -7.17
C LEU A 107 -11.31 -5.92 -6.56
N PRO A 108 -12.01 -6.78 -7.31
CA PRO A 108 -12.55 -8.03 -6.78
C PRO A 108 -11.48 -8.98 -6.22
N SER A 109 -10.28 -9.03 -6.83
CA SER A 109 -9.14 -9.78 -6.33
C SER A 109 -8.75 -9.34 -4.92
N PHE A 110 -8.70 -8.03 -4.65
CA PHE A 110 -8.34 -7.49 -3.34
C PHE A 110 -9.39 -7.82 -2.27
N ARG A 111 -10.70 -7.76 -2.64
CA ARG A 111 -11.78 -8.17 -1.73
C ARG A 111 -11.75 -9.66 -1.43
N ALA A 112 -11.37 -10.47 -2.41
CA ALA A 112 -11.17 -11.92 -2.24
C ALA A 112 -9.86 -12.26 -1.52
N GLN A 113 -9.07 -11.25 -1.12
CA GLN A 113 -7.71 -11.41 -0.57
C GLN A 113 -6.81 -12.23 -1.48
N HIS A 114 -7.01 -12.13 -2.79
CA HIS A 114 -6.24 -12.80 -3.80
C HIS A 114 -5.15 -11.87 -4.32
N ILE A 115 -3.92 -12.38 -4.43
CA ILE A 115 -2.74 -11.65 -4.91
C ILE A 115 -2.45 -12.07 -6.34
N SER A 116 -2.33 -11.13 -7.27
CA SER A 116 -2.07 -11.43 -8.68
C SER A 116 -1.26 -10.33 -9.37
N ALA A 117 -0.38 -10.73 -10.28
CA ALA A 117 0.29 -9.79 -11.17
C ALA A 117 -0.68 -9.02 -12.09
N ALA A 118 -1.87 -9.57 -12.36
CA ALA A 118 -2.93 -8.90 -13.13
C ALA A 118 -3.47 -7.65 -12.44
N ASP A 119 -3.35 -7.54 -11.12
CA ASP A 119 -3.78 -6.37 -10.33
C ASP A 119 -3.12 -5.07 -10.83
N THR A 120 -1.88 -5.17 -11.30
CA THR A 120 -1.16 -4.04 -11.92
C THR A 120 -1.91 -3.44 -13.11
N GLY A 121 -2.47 -4.28 -13.98
CA GLY A 121 -3.26 -3.84 -15.12
C GLY A 121 -4.56 -3.17 -14.70
N GLU A 122 -5.25 -3.71 -13.69
CA GLU A 122 -6.49 -3.11 -13.18
C GLU A 122 -6.24 -1.71 -12.58
N VAL A 123 -5.17 -1.54 -11.81
CA VAL A 123 -4.80 -0.22 -11.27
C VAL A 123 -4.41 0.76 -12.39
N ALA A 124 -3.68 0.29 -13.41
CA ALA A 124 -3.33 1.11 -14.57
C ALA A 124 -4.58 1.59 -15.33
N ASP A 125 -5.57 0.73 -15.50
CA ASP A 125 -6.82 1.09 -16.17
C ASP A 125 -7.65 2.10 -15.34
N ALA A 126 -7.65 1.98 -14.01
CA ALA A 126 -8.28 2.97 -13.14
C ALA A 126 -7.61 4.35 -13.23
N LEU A 127 -6.28 4.39 -13.33
CA LEU A 127 -5.53 5.63 -13.55
C LEU A 127 -5.87 6.26 -14.90
N ARG A 128 -5.91 5.47 -15.99
CA ARG A 128 -6.30 5.94 -17.32
C ARG A 128 -7.71 6.50 -17.32
N PHE A 129 -8.65 5.78 -16.70
CA PHE A 129 -10.03 6.23 -16.59
C PHE A 129 -10.13 7.59 -15.91
N LEU A 130 -9.46 7.79 -14.76
CA LEU A 130 -9.52 9.06 -14.04
C LEU A 130 -8.83 10.18 -14.82
N ARG A 131 -7.68 9.91 -15.45
CA ARG A 131 -6.94 10.86 -16.32
C ARG A 131 -7.82 11.40 -17.45
N ASP A 132 -8.59 10.53 -18.08
CA ASP A 132 -9.36 10.88 -19.29
C ASP A 132 -10.71 11.56 -18.96
N ARG A 133 -10.97 11.86 -17.70
CA ARG A 133 -12.17 12.57 -17.21
C ARG A 133 -11.87 14.06 -16.96
N PRO A 134 -12.92 14.92 -17.00
CA PRO A 134 -12.76 16.32 -16.64
C PRO A 134 -12.17 16.53 -15.24
N GLU A 135 -12.52 15.66 -14.30
CA GLU A 135 -12.00 15.67 -12.93
C GLU A 135 -10.50 15.36 -12.85
N GLY A 136 -9.93 14.72 -13.87
CA GLY A 136 -8.51 14.36 -14.00
C GLY A 136 -7.65 15.38 -14.76
N SER A 137 -8.16 16.57 -15.04
CA SER A 137 -7.45 17.59 -15.85
C SER A 137 -6.24 18.25 -15.16
N GLY A 138 -6.12 18.11 -13.83
CA GLY A 138 -5.00 18.60 -13.02
C GLY A 138 -3.91 17.54 -12.81
N PRO A 139 -3.00 17.76 -11.82
CA PRO A 139 -2.04 16.75 -11.40
C PRO A 139 -2.73 15.43 -11.08
N LEU A 140 -2.18 14.34 -11.59
CA LEU A 140 -2.70 12.98 -11.40
C LEU A 140 -1.82 12.20 -10.43
N GLY A 141 -2.43 11.63 -9.41
CA GLY A 141 -1.72 10.82 -8.44
C GLY A 141 -2.35 9.48 -8.15
N LEU A 142 -1.65 8.76 -7.31
CA LEU A 142 -2.02 7.44 -6.83
C LEU A 142 -1.73 7.36 -5.34
N ALA A 143 -2.66 6.82 -4.55
CA ALA A 143 -2.42 6.41 -3.18
C ALA A 143 -2.73 4.93 -3.02
N ALA A 144 -1.84 4.19 -2.36
CA ALA A 144 -2.00 2.76 -2.17
C ALA A 144 -1.59 2.34 -0.75
N ILE A 145 -2.33 1.36 -0.21
CA ILE A 145 -2.17 0.91 1.17
C ILE A 145 -1.68 -0.54 1.16
N SER A 146 -0.63 -0.83 1.96
CA SER A 146 -0.15 -2.19 2.19
C SER A 146 0.26 -2.90 0.88
N TYR A 147 -0.22 -4.12 0.64
CA TYR A 147 0.00 -4.90 -0.57
C TYR A 147 -0.24 -4.10 -1.86
N ALA A 148 -1.26 -3.24 -1.86
CA ALA A 148 -1.62 -2.46 -3.05
C ALA A 148 -0.48 -1.57 -3.57
N ALA A 149 0.49 -1.21 -2.73
CA ALA A 149 1.62 -0.37 -3.13
C ALA A 149 2.44 -1.00 -4.28
N GLY A 150 2.64 -2.31 -4.28
CA GLY A 150 3.36 -3.00 -5.35
C GLY A 150 2.66 -2.87 -6.71
N PRO A 151 1.45 -3.43 -6.91
CA PRO A 151 0.70 -3.30 -8.15
C PRO A 151 0.50 -1.84 -8.59
N ALA A 152 0.29 -0.94 -7.63
CA ALA A 152 0.08 0.48 -7.87
C ALA A 152 1.33 1.15 -8.45
N ILE A 153 2.49 0.95 -7.84
CA ILE A 153 3.76 1.50 -8.33
C ILE A 153 4.14 0.87 -9.68
N LEU A 154 3.92 -0.44 -9.85
CA LEU A 154 4.12 -1.10 -11.13
C LEU A 154 3.22 -0.54 -12.24
N ALA A 155 1.98 -0.16 -11.92
CA ALA A 155 1.08 0.49 -12.88
C ALA A 155 1.64 1.83 -13.36
N VAL A 156 2.30 2.60 -12.50
CA VAL A 156 2.96 3.87 -12.87
C VAL A 156 4.11 3.64 -13.86
N LEU A 157 4.71 2.45 -13.87
CA LEU A 157 5.79 2.13 -14.83
C LEU A 157 5.29 1.88 -16.25
N ALA A 158 3.97 1.79 -16.49
CA ALA A 158 3.42 1.66 -17.83
C ALA A 158 3.86 2.85 -18.72
N PRO A 159 4.24 2.62 -20.00
CA PRO A 159 4.82 3.65 -20.85
C PRO A 159 3.98 4.92 -21.02
N ASP A 160 2.65 4.79 -21.01
CA ASP A 160 1.72 5.92 -21.14
C ASP A 160 1.42 6.62 -19.81
N LEU A 161 1.63 5.96 -18.67
CA LEU A 161 1.41 6.50 -17.33
C LEU A 161 2.69 7.08 -16.71
N ARG A 162 3.85 6.50 -17.01
CA ARG A 162 5.16 6.92 -16.50
C ARG A 162 5.43 8.44 -16.60
N PRO A 163 5.13 9.13 -17.73
CA PRO A 163 5.28 10.57 -17.85
C PRO A 163 4.07 11.38 -17.36
N ARG A 164 2.99 10.74 -16.91
CA ARG A 164 1.69 11.36 -16.63
C ARG A 164 1.27 11.35 -15.19
N VAL A 165 1.82 10.43 -14.39
CA VAL A 165 1.56 10.39 -12.95
C VAL A 165 2.53 11.34 -12.27
N ASP A 166 1.99 12.30 -11.51
CA ASP A 166 2.75 13.38 -10.87
C ASP A 166 3.18 13.02 -9.44
N PHE A 167 2.38 12.19 -8.74
CA PHE A 167 2.70 11.77 -7.38
C PHE A 167 2.18 10.37 -7.03
N VAL A 168 2.88 9.70 -6.12
CA VAL A 168 2.53 8.40 -5.56
C VAL A 168 2.61 8.46 -4.05
N VAL A 169 1.57 8.03 -3.36
CA VAL A 169 1.55 7.84 -1.91
C VAL A 169 1.50 6.35 -1.61
N ALA A 170 2.48 5.83 -0.90
CA ALA A 170 2.50 4.44 -0.45
C ALA A 170 2.51 4.40 1.08
N ILE A 171 1.49 3.78 1.67
CA ILE A 171 1.32 3.66 3.12
C ILE A 171 1.50 2.19 3.50
N GLY A 172 2.54 1.88 4.29
CA GLY A 172 2.85 0.51 4.69
C GLY A 172 3.15 -0.41 3.51
N GLY A 173 3.73 0.14 2.42
CA GLY A 173 4.03 -0.60 1.21
C GLY A 173 5.32 -1.41 1.30
N TYR A 174 5.59 -2.19 0.25
CA TYR A 174 6.77 -3.05 0.16
C TYR A 174 7.62 -2.72 -1.08
N HIS A 175 8.86 -3.21 -1.06
CA HIS A 175 9.81 -3.14 -2.17
C HIS A 175 10.07 -4.52 -2.78
N ASP A 176 10.29 -5.53 -1.94
CA ASP A 176 10.63 -6.87 -2.40
C ASP A 176 9.77 -7.95 -1.75
N THR A 177 9.07 -8.71 -2.57
CA THR A 177 8.22 -9.81 -2.12
C THR A 177 9.00 -10.93 -1.41
N LEU A 178 10.27 -11.16 -1.77
CA LEU A 178 11.15 -12.10 -1.09
C LEU A 178 11.47 -11.62 0.34
N SER A 179 11.77 -10.34 0.50
CA SER A 179 12.05 -9.73 1.79
C SER A 179 10.82 -9.75 2.70
N VAL A 180 9.63 -9.44 2.17
CA VAL A 180 8.37 -9.57 2.90
C VAL A 180 8.12 -11.02 3.33
N ALA A 181 8.35 -12.00 2.43
CA ALA A 181 8.23 -13.41 2.77
C ALA A 181 9.22 -13.83 3.86
N THR A 182 10.44 -13.31 3.83
CA THR A 182 11.44 -13.53 4.87
C THR A 182 10.93 -13.00 6.21
N PHE A 183 10.40 -11.78 6.23
CA PHE A 183 9.89 -11.19 7.47
C PHE A 183 8.72 -11.98 8.05
N PHE A 184 7.65 -12.22 7.31
CA PHE A 184 6.48 -12.88 7.88
C PHE A 184 6.74 -14.34 8.27
N THR A 185 7.75 -15.02 7.69
CA THR A 185 8.09 -16.40 8.09
C THR A 185 9.05 -16.45 9.27
N THR A 186 10.05 -15.58 9.32
CA THR A 186 11.17 -15.69 10.25
C THR A 186 11.23 -14.58 11.31
N GLY A 187 10.60 -13.43 11.06
CA GLY A 187 10.72 -12.22 11.86
C GLY A 187 11.98 -11.42 11.57
N PHE A 188 12.81 -11.86 10.62
CA PHE A 188 14.00 -11.13 10.22
C PHE A 188 13.72 -10.17 9.08
N HIS A 189 14.26 -8.95 9.20
CA HIS A 189 14.25 -7.90 8.19
C HIS A 189 15.53 -7.09 8.28
N ARG A 190 15.88 -6.32 7.25
CA ARG A 190 17.05 -5.46 7.28
C ARG A 190 16.92 -4.26 6.36
N PRO A 191 17.43 -3.07 6.76
CA PRO A 191 17.65 -1.98 5.83
C PRO A 191 18.66 -2.38 4.74
N PRO A 192 18.65 -1.71 3.58
CA PRO A 192 19.63 -1.98 2.51
C PRO A 192 21.07 -1.87 3.02
N GLY A 193 21.86 -2.94 2.84
CA GLY A 193 23.27 -2.97 3.23
C GLY A 193 23.56 -3.17 4.72
N GLU A 194 22.54 -3.35 5.55
CA GLU A 194 22.69 -3.57 6.99
C GLU A 194 22.55 -5.04 7.41
N ALA A 195 22.89 -5.31 8.66
CA ALA A 195 22.71 -6.63 9.27
C ALA A 195 21.23 -6.92 9.53
N TRP A 196 20.90 -8.21 9.65
CA TRP A 196 19.58 -8.66 10.03
C TRP A 196 19.14 -8.09 11.39
N GLN A 197 17.94 -7.52 11.40
CA GLN A 197 17.20 -7.12 12.59
C GLN A 197 16.07 -8.12 12.81
N ARG A 198 15.56 -8.23 14.02
CA ARG A 198 14.46 -9.13 14.36
C ARG A 198 13.32 -8.37 14.99
N ALA A 199 12.11 -8.66 14.50
CA ALA A 199 10.85 -8.23 15.11
C ALA A 199 9.88 -9.41 15.17
N SER A 200 8.75 -9.23 15.84
CA SER A 200 7.71 -10.25 15.93
C SER A 200 6.66 -9.98 14.85
N PRO A 201 6.65 -10.74 13.73
CA PRO A 201 5.63 -10.55 12.71
C PRO A 201 4.27 -11.03 13.21
N ASN A 202 3.22 -10.36 12.76
CA ASN A 202 1.86 -10.87 12.95
C ASN A 202 1.65 -12.10 12.05
N ALA A 203 1.25 -13.21 12.64
CA ALA A 203 1.02 -14.45 11.92
C ALA A 203 -0.08 -14.34 10.84
N TYR A 204 -0.92 -13.32 10.92
CA TYR A 204 -1.91 -12.99 9.88
C TYR A 204 -1.31 -12.96 8.48
N GLY A 205 -0.15 -12.31 8.30
CA GLY A 205 0.54 -12.21 7.01
C GLY A 205 0.83 -13.56 6.35
N LYS A 206 1.23 -14.57 7.13
CA LYS A 206 1.45 -15.95 6.64
C LYS A 206 0.19 -16.53 6.02
N TRP A 207 -0.92 -16.39 6.72
CA TRP A 207 -2.16 -17.07 6.34
C TRP A 207 -2.90 -16.33 5.22
N VAL A 208 -2.74 -15.01 5.13
CA VAL A 208 -3.15 -14.26 3.93
C VAL A 208 -2.34 -14.71 2.72
N PHE A 209 -1.02 -14.89 2.85
CA PHE A 209 -0.18 -15.42 1.77
C PHE A 209 -0.64 -16.81 1.31
N VAL A 210 -0.96 -17.73 2.24
CA VAL A 210 -1.48 -19.06 1.89
C VAL A 210 -2.82 -18.95 1.17
N LEU A 211 -3.78 -18.21 1.74
CA LEU A 211 -5.12 -18.05 1.16
C LEU A 211 -5.04 -17.45 -0.25
N ALA A 212 -4.22 -16.43 -0.43
CA ALA A 212 -4.05 -15.74 -1.70
C ALA A 212 -3.42 -16.61 -2.79
N ASN A 213 -2.72 -17.67 -2.42
CA ASN A 213 -1.97 -18.52 -3.36
C ASN A 213 -2.48 -19.96 -3.45
N ALA A 214 -3.43 -20.37 -2.62
CA ALA A 214 -3.90 -21.77 -2.59
C ALA A 214 -4.40 -22.26 -3.95
N GLU A 215 -5.09 -21.42 -4.72
CA GLU A 215 -5.61 -21.76 -6.06
C GLU A 215 -4.50 -22.04 -7.10
N ARG A 216 -3.24 -21.70 -6.80
CA ARG A 216 -2.09 -21.94 -7.67
C ARG A 216 -1.39 -23.28 -7.43
N VAL A 217 -1.87 -24.02 -6.45
CA VAL A 217 -1.42 -25.37 -6.15
C VAL A 217 -2.15 -26.34 -7.06
N ALA A 218 -1.42 -27.24 -7.74
CA ALA A 218 -2.00 -28.11 -8.76
C ALA A 218 -2.89 -29.21 -8.15
N SER A 219 -2.51 -29.76 -6.99
CA SER A 219 -3.27 -30.80 -6.30
C SER A 219 -4.56 -30.22 -5.67
N ASP A 220 -5.71 -30.77 -6.05
CA ASP A 220 -7.00 -30.42 -5.45
C ASP A 220 -7.03 -30.67 -3.94
N PHE A 221 -6.42 -31.77 -3.50
CA PHE A 221 -6.30 -32.08 -2.07
C PHE A 221 -5.50 -31.00 -1.33
N ASP A 222 -4.30 -30.65 -1.83
CA ASP A 222 -3.45 -29.63 -1.21
C ASP A 222 -4.14 -28.27 -1.21
N ARG A 223 -4.83 -27.93 -2.29
CA ARG A 223 -5.57 -26.67 -2.43
C ARG A 223 -6.68 -26.55 -1.37
N VAL A 224 -7.46 -27.61 -1.20
CA VAL A 224 -8.53 -27.66 -0.17
C VAL A 224 -7.93 -27.59 1.23
N ALA A 225 -6.90 -28.39 1.51
CA ALA A 225 -6.25 -28.42 2.82
C ALA A 225 -5.62 -27.07 3.17
N LEU A 226 -4.82 -26.46 2.27
CA LEU A 226 -4.19 -25.17 2.50
C LEU A 226 -5.22 -24.04 2.67
N THR A 227 -6.31 -24.06 1.90
CA THR A 227 -7.42 -23.11 2.07
C THR A 227 -8.09 -23.26 3.43
N ALA A 228 -8.35 -24.50 3.87
CA ALA A 228 -8.94 -24.78 5.17
C ALA A 228 -8.01 -24.34 6.33
N MET A 229 -6.71 -24.63 6.23
CA MET A 229 -5.69 -24.18 7.18
C MET A 229 -5.69 -22.65 7.29
N ALA A 230 -5.61 -21.95 6.14
CA ALA A 230 -5.58 -20.50 6.10
C ALA A 230 -6.85 -19.88 6.71
N ARG A 231 -8.03 -20.37 6.34
CA ARG A 231 -9.31 -19.88 6.89
C ARG A 231 -9.41 -20.12 8.39
N ARG A 232 -9.04 -21.31 8.89
CA ARG A 232 -9.03 -21.64 10.31
C ARG A 232 -8.12 -20.70 11.09
N LYS A 233 -6.91 -20.47 10.57
CA LYS A 233 -5.92 -19.57 11.18
C LYS A 233 -6.29 -18.08 11.08
N LEU A 234 -6.94 -17.65 10.01
CA LEU A 234 -7.42 -16.26 9.87
C LEU A 234 -8.61 -15.98 10.80
N ALA A 235 -9.41 -16.99 11.14
CA ALA A 235 -10.47 -16.88 12.15
C ALA A 235 -9.90 -16.88 13.58
N ASP A 236 -8.86 -17.68 13.84
CA ASP A 236 -8.15 -17.79 15.12
C ASP A 236 -6.69 -18.15 14.85
N LEU A 237 -5.78 -17.19 15.07
CA LEU A 237 -4.35 -17.37 14.79
C LEU A 237 -3.70 -18.49 15.65
N ASP A 238 -4.29 -18.83 16.80
CA ASP A 238 -3.80 -19.88 17.69
C ASP A 238 -4.40 -21.26 17.39
N ALA A 239 -5.42 -21.34 16.52
CA ALA A 239 -6.07 -22.60 16.17
C ALA A 239 -5.08 -23.65 15.66
N ASP A 240 -5.22 -24.91 16.09
CA ASP A 240 -4.45 -26.04 15.54
C ASP A 240 -4.90 -26.38 14.12
N VAL A 241 -3.94 -26.68 13.27
CA VAL A 241 -4.13 -27.07 11.86
C VAL A 241 -3.35 -28.35 11.49
N SER A 242 -2.76 -29.01 12.48
CA SER A 242 -1.92 -30.22 12.28
C SER A 242 -2.70 -31.37 11.63
N ASP A 243 -4.00 -31.46 11.89
CA ASP A 243 -4.91 -32.41 11.25
C ASP A 243 -5.01 -32.26 9.73
N LEU A 244 -4.75 -31.06 9.21
CA LEU A 244 -4.81 -30.72 7.79
C LEU A 244 -3.44 -30.87 7.07
N GLU A 245 -2.36 -31.08 7.81
CA GLU A 245 -1.03 -31.28 7.23
C GLU A 245 -0.82 -32.72 6.72
N SER A 246 -1.59 -33.66 7.27
CA SER A 246 -1.48 -35.07 6.90
C SER A 246 -1.94 -35.32 5.47
N GLY A 247 -1.09 -35.96 4.68
CA GLY A 247 -1.41 -36.32 3.29
C GLY A 247 -1.15 -35.22 2.26
N LEU A 248 -0.55 -34.09 2.63
CA LEU A 248 -0.13 -33.06 1.69
C LEU A 248 0.88 -33.63 0.69
N GLY A 249 0.67 -33.33 -0.58
CA GLY A 249 1.60 -33.60 -1.67
C GLY A 249 2.83 -32.69 -1.63
N PRO A 250 3.71 -32.80 -2.64
CA PRO A 250 4.97 -32.04 -2.67
C PRO A 250 4.78 -30.52 -2.60
N GLU A 251 3.76 -29.97 -3.29
CA GLU A 251 3.49 -28.52 -3.33
C GLU A 251 2.95 -28.00 -2.01
N GLY A 252 1.96 -28.72 -1.41
CA GLY A 252 1.44 -28.37 -0.09
C GLY A 252 2.52 -28.44 0.99
N THR A 253 3.33 -29.50 0.97
CA THR A 253 4.47 -29.67 1.88
C THR A 253 5.50 -28.54 1.71
N ALA A 254 5.76 -28.05 0.48
CA ALA A 254 6.66 -26.92 0.24
C ALA A 254 6.12 -25.62 0.86
N VAL A 255 4.82 -25.38 0.75
CA VAL A 255 4.18 -24.21 1.41
C VAL A 255 4.33 -24.29 2.92
N VAL A 256 3.98 -25.42 3.54
CA VAL A 256 4.09 -25.62 5.01
C VAL A 256 5.54 -25.48 5.45
N ALA A 257 6.50 -26.04 4.71
CA ALA A 257 7.92 -25.91 5.02
C ALA A 257 8.40 -24.44 5.03
N LEU A 258 7.92 -23.62 4.10
CA LEU A 258 8.19 -22.17 4.10
C LEU A 258 7.62 -21.50 5.35
N LEU A 259 6.37 -21.79 5.72
CA LEU A 259 5.71 -21.17 6.88
C LEU A 259 6.36 -21.58 8.22
N ALA A 260 6.84 -22.81 8.31
CA ALA A 260 7.52 -23.34 9.48
C ALA A 260 8.97 -22.84 9.66
N ASN A 261 9.54 -22.27 8.59
CA ASN A 261 10.94 -21.82 8.60
C ASN A 261 11.15 -20.65 9.58
N ARG A 262 12.35 -20.61 10.19
CA ARG A 262 12.78 -19.53 11.11
C ARG A 262 14.16 -18.98 10.76
N ASP A 263 14.76 -19.47 9.68
CA ASP A 263 16.09 -19.09 9.20
C ASP A 263 15.95 -18.22 7.94
N PRO A 264 16.34 -16.93 7.98
CA PRO A 264 16.19 -16.03 6.84
C PRO A 264 17.00 -16.47 5.63
N ASP A 265 18.15 -17.13 5.82
CA ASP A 265 19.03 -17.53 4.73
C ASP A 265 18.47 -18.74 3.94
N ARG A 266 17.53 -19.48 4.52
CA ARG A 266 16.83 -20.60 3.85
C ARG A 266 15.64 -20.17 3.00
N VAL A 267 15.10 -18.96 3.18
CA VAL A 267 13.88 -18.51 2.52
C VAL A 267 13.98 -18.57 0.98
N PRO A 268 15.07 -18.09 0.34
CA PRO A 268 15.19 -18.18 -1.12
C PRO A 268 15.08 -19.62 -1.65
N ALA A 269 15.73 -20.57 -0.98
CA ALA A 269 15.68 -21.99 -1.36
C ALA A 269 14.30 -22.61 -1.12
N LEU A 270 13.56 -22.17 -0.10
CA LEU A 270 12.19 -22.64 0.16
C LEU A 270 11.20 -22.06 -0.86
N ILE A 271 11.32 -20.78 -1.22
CA ILE A 271 10.51 -20.15 -2.27
C ILE A 271 10.73 -20.86 -3.62
N SER A 272 11.96 -21.27 -3.96
CA SER A 272 12.22 -21.97 -5.21
C SER A 272 11.54 -23.34 -5.31
N ARG A 273 11.02 -23.88 -4.20
CA ARG A 273 10.25 -25.14 -4.15
C ARG A 273 8.74 -24.95 -4.25
N LEU A 274 8.26 -23.71 -4.13
CA LEU A 274 6.83 -23.41 -4.28
C LEU A 274 6.36 -23.67 -5.71
N PRO A 275 5.05 -23.83 -5.95
CA PRO A 275 4.48 -23.87 -7.28
C PRO A 275 4.99 -22.72 -8.15
N ARG A 276 5.31 -23.03 -9.42
CA ARG A 276 5.90 -22.06 -10.35
C ARG A 276 5.07 -20.79 -10.48
N ALA A 277 3.74 -20.93 -10.51
CA ALA A 277 2.81 -19.79 -10.60
C ALA A 277 2.95 -18.82 -9.41
N ILE A 278 3.20 -19.33 -8.19
CA ILE A 278 3.45 -18.50 -7.01
C ILE A 278 4.78 -17.73 -7.16
N GLN A 279 5.84 -18.43 -7.59
CA GLN A 279 7.14 -17.80 -7.81
C GLN A 279 7.09 -16.72 -8.89
N ASP A 280 6.33 -16.94 -9.97
CA ASP A 280 6.18 -16.00 -11.08
C ASP A 280 5.43 -14.74 -10.64
N ASP A 281 4.34 -14.87 -9.88
CA ASP A 281 3.62 -13.73 -9.32
C ASP A 281 4.47 -12.95 -8.29
N MET A 282 5.19 -13.64 -7.40
CA MET A 282 6.11 -12.96 -6.48
C MET A 282 7.14 -12.11 -7.22
N ARG A 283 7.75 -12.65 -8.30
CA ARG A 283 8.71 -11.90 -9.12
C ARG A 283 8.04 -10.75 -9.88
N ALA A 284 6.87 -10.98 -10.43
CA ALA A 284 6.13 -9.97 -11.19
C ALA A 284 5.71 -8.78 -10.32
N LEU A 285 5.34 -9.04 -9.05
CA LEU A 285 4.88 -8.03 -8.08
C LEU A 285 6.02 -7.37 -7.29
N SER A 286 7.24 -7.90 -7.33
CA SER A 286 8.39 -7.27 -6.68
C SER A 286 8.78 -5.97 -7.40
N LEU A 287 9.07 -4.93 -6.64
CA LEU A 287 9.60 -3.65 -7.11
C LEU A 287 11.14 -3.67 -7.19
N ALA A 288 11.78 -4.63 -6.52
CA ALA A 288 13.22 -4.80 -6.54
C ALA A 288 13.73 -5.02 -7.97
N GLY A 289 14.74 -4.25 -8.36
CA GLY A 289 15.34 -4.33 -9.70
C GLY A 289 14.50 -3.72 -10.81
N ARG A 290 13.37 -3.04 -10.50
CA ARG A 290 12.60 -2.31 -11.51
C ARG A 290 13.30 -1.04 -11.94
N ASP A 291 13.17 -0.70 -13.22
CA ASP A 291 13.68 0.53 -13.79
C ASP A 291 12.68 1.68 -13.59
N PHE A 292 13.06 2.65 -12.76
CA PHE A 292 12.30 3.87 -12.49
C PHE A 292 12.74 5.05 -13.37
N THR A 293 13.63 4.84 -14.34
CA THR A 293 14.06 5.89 -15.29
C THR A 293 12.87 6.46 -16.03
N GLY A 294 12.77 7.80 -16.07
CA GLY A 294 11.67 8.50 -16.75
C GLY A 294 10.35 8.54 -15.98
N VAL A 295 10.27 7.98 -14.77
CA VAL A 295 9.15 8.24 -13.86
C VAL A 295 9.26 9.68 -13.35
N LYS A 296 8.20 10.48 -13.56
CA LYS A 296 8.15 11.87 -13.08
C LYS A 296 7.58 12.00 -11.67
N ALA A 297 6.85 10.99 -11.23
CA ALA A 297 6.12 11.02 -9.97
C ALA A 297 7.04 11.32 -8.78
N ARG A 298 6.57 12.17 -7.88
CA ARG A 298 7.11 12.26 -6.52
C ARG A 298 6.52 11.18 -5.65
N PHE A 299 7.34 10.55 -4.83
CA PHE A 299 6.93 9.44 -3.96
C PHE A 299 6.88 9.92 -2.51
N LEU A 300 5.70 9.86 -1.92
CA LEU A 300 5.48 10.01 -0.49
C LEU A 300 5.31 8.61 0.13
N LEU A 301 6.32 8.16 0.83
CA LEU A 301 6.34 6.86 1.49
C LEU A 301 6.10 7.06 2.98
N VAL A 302 5.05 6.46 3.52
CA VAL A 302 4.69 6.54 4.94
C VAL A 302 4.71 5.14 5.53
N HIS A 303 5.45 4.91 6.62
CA HIS A 303 5.55 3.59 7.24
C HIS A 303 5.67 3.67 8.76
N GLY A 304 4.95 2.79 9.47
CA GLY A 304 5.09 2.61 10.90
C GLY A 304 6.30 1.72 11.24
N ARG A 305 7.07 2.14 12.22
CA ARG A 305 8.20 1.32 12.71
C ARG A 305 7.74 0.02 13.36
N ASP A 306 6.54 0.02 13.89
CA ASP A 306 5.89 -1.09 14.58
C ASP A 306 5.02 -1.96 13.66
N ASP A 307 5.09 -1.75 12.33
CA ASP A 307 4.34 -2.57 11.38
C ASP A 307 4.80 -4.04 11.46
N ALA A 308 3.89 -4.88 11.94
CA ALA A 308 4.13 -6.30 12.13
C ALA A 308 3.72 -7.17 10.92
N ILE A 309 3.28 -6.56 9.80
CA ILE A 309 2.88 -7.28 8.58
C ILE A 309 3.89 -7.05 7.46
N VAL A 310 4.22 -5.79 7.19
CA VAL A 310 5.27 -5.38 6.25
C VAL A 310 6.30 -4.57 7.03
N PRO A 311 7.57 -4.99 7.11
CA PRO A 311 8.56 -4.26 7.90
C PRO A 311 8.88 -2.90 7.27
N TYR A 312 9.06 -1.87 8.09
CA TYR A 312 9.36 -0.51 7.62
C TYR A 312 10.61 -0.41 6.72
N THR A 313 11.52 -1.38 6.82
CA THR A 313 12.71 -1.50 5.98
C THR A 313 12.37 -1.68 4.49
N GLU A 314 11.17 -2.14 4.17
CA GLU A 314 10.68 -2.22 2.80
C GLU A 314 10.50 -0.82 2.19
N SER A 315 9.93 0.14 2.94
CA SER A 315 9.85 1.53 2.46
C SER A 315 11.24 2.20 2.42
N GLU A 316 12.18 1.82 3.29
CA GLU A 316 13.57 2.29 3.20
C GLU A 316 14.25 1.75 1.93
N ALA A 317 14.06 0.47 1.62
CA ALA A 317 14.59 -0.13 0.39
C ALA A 317 13.97 0.49 -0.88
N LEU A 318 12.66 0.74 -0.86
CA LEU A 318 12.00 1.43 -1.95
C LEU A 318 12.53 2.86 -2.12
N ALA A 319 12.66 3.61 -1.02
CA ALA A 319 13.23 4.96 -1.05
C ALA A 319 14.67 4.99 -1.62
N ALA A 320 15.48 3.99 -1.27
CA ALA A 320 16.85 3.86 -1.79
C ALA A 320 16.91 3.49 -3.28
N SER A 321 15.86 2.88 -3.84
CA SER A 321 15.77 2.51 -5.27
C SER A 321 15.27 3.64 -6.16
N LEU A 322 14.77 4.73 -5.59
CA LEU A 322 14.20 5.87 -6.28
C LEU A 322 15.17 7.07 -6.30
N PRO A 323 15.06 8.00 -7.27
CA PRO A 323 15.84 9.23 -7.24
C PRO A 323 15.55 10.04 -5.97
N ALA A 324 16.56 10.37 -5.18
CA ALA A 324 16.40 11.02 -3.87
C ALA A 324 15.61 12.35 -3.93
N ALA A 325 15.69 13.09 -5.04
CA ALA A 325 14.94 14.33 -5.24
C ALA A 325 13.43 14.12 -5.42
N GLN A 326 12.99 12.88 -5.69
CA GLN A 326 11.59 12.52 -5.90
C GLN A 326 10.97 11.84 -4.67
N VAL A 327 11.70 11.66 -3.57
CA VAL A 327 11.24 10.85 -2.44
C VAL A 327 11.11 11.70 -1.18
N ILE A 328 9.94 11.60 -0.55
CA ILE A 328 9.70 12.00 0.83
C ILE A 328 9.38 10.72 1.60
N TYR A 329 10.26 10.32 2.53
CA TYR A 329 10.02 9.18 3.40
C TYR A 329 9.69 9.64 4.81
N VAL A 330 8.53 9.24 5.32
CA VAL A 330 8.02 9.57 6.65
C VAL A 330 7.87 8.28 7.45
N ARG A 331 8.78 8.09 8.42
CA ARG A 331 8.70 6.97 9.35
C ARG A 331 8.02 7.41 10.64
N LEU A 332 6.88 6.79 10.95
CA LEU A 332 6.14 6.98 12.19
C LEU A 332 6.65 5.98 13.24
N ALA A 333 6.62 6.35 14.51
CA ALA A 333 7.00 5.43 15.58
C ALA A 333 5.92 4.37 15.79
N SER A 334 4.65 4.77 15.65
CA SER A 334 3.49 3.90 15.72
C SER A 334 2.52 4.23 14.58
N LEU A 335 2.37 3.27 13.70
CA LEU A 335 1.33 3.23 12.66
C LEU A 335 1.02 1.74 12.48
N ALA A 336 0.32 1.15 13.45
CA ALA A 336 -0.04 -0.25 13.40
C ALA A 336 -0.85 -0.51 12.11
N HIS A 337 -0.18 -1.03 11.11
CA HIS A 337 -0.65 -1.44 9.78
C HIS A 337 -1.89 -0.67 9.27
N ALA A 338 -1.66 0.59 8.86
CA ALA A 338 -2.68 1.51 8.29
C ALA A 338 -3.70 2.11 9.29
N ASP A 339 -3.42 2.11 10.58
CA ASP A 339 -4.16 2.91 11.54
C ASP A 339 -3.49 4.29 11.69
N LEU A 340 -4.12 5.33 11.09
CA LEU A 340 -3.58 6.69 11.04
C LEU A 340 -3.70 7.47 12.37
N THR A 341 -3.90 6.79 13.49
CA THR A 341 -4.01 7.42 14.82
C THR A 341 -2.61 7.69 15.39
N PRO A 342 -2.15 8.95 15.49
CA PRO A 342 -0.80 9.27 15.98
C PRO A 342 -0.62 8.88 17.44
N GLY A 343 0.36 8.04 17.76
CA GLY A 343 0.68 7.63 19.12
C GLY A 343 1.48 8.63 19.94
N SER A 344 2.06 9.67 19.31
CA SER A 344 2.92 10.65 19.97
C SER A 344 2.87 12.03 19.28
N LEU A 345 3.33 13.09 19.98
CA LEU A 345 3.45 14.42 19.37
C LEU A 345 4.41 14.43 18.17
N ILE A 346 5.42 13.59 18.18
CA ILE A 346 6.35 13.44 17.04
C ILE A 346 5.65 12.80 15.84
N ASP A 347 4.83 11.78 16.08
CA ASP A 347 4.07 11.14 15.03
C ASP A 347 2.95 12.04 14.51
N LEU A 348 2.33 12.83 15.40
CA LEU A 348 1.38 13.87 15.00
C LEU A 348 2.02 14.88 14.04
N TYR A 349 3.21 15.39 14.37
CA TYR A 349 3.97 16.29 13.49
C TYR A 349 4.35 15.61 12.17
N ARG A 350 4.82 14.36 12.20
CA ARG A 350 5.21 13.61 11.01
C ARG A 350 4.02 13.32 10.11
N THR A 351 2.87 12.97 10.69
CA THR A 351 1.63 12.74 9.93
C THR A 351 1.15 14.04 9.29
N TRP A 352 1.17 15.15 10.05
CA TRP A 352 0.89 16.48 9.49
C TRP A 352 1.84 16.83 8.34
N TYR A 353 3.14 16.53 8.47
CA TYR A 353 4.13 16.77 7.41
C TYR A 353 3.86 15.92 6.16
N ALA A 354 3.46 14.66 6.33
CA ALA A 354 3.05 13.81 5.21
C ALA A 354 1.80 14.36 4.50
N LEU A 355 0.80 14.80 5.27
CA LEU A 355 -0.39 15.43 4.72
C LEU A 355 -0.06 16.75 4.02
N LEU A 356 0.83 17.58 4.58
CA LEU A 356 1.32 18.81 3.96
C LEU A 356 1.98 18.53 2.61
N ALA A 357 2.85 17.51 2.53
CA ALA A 357 3.46 17.09 1.29
C ALA A 357 2.41 16.67 0.25
N LEU A 358 1.40 15.90 0.67
CA LEU A 358 0.28 15.52 -0.21
C LEU A 358 -0.55 16.73 -0.66
N MET A 359 -0.82 17.70 0.22
CA MET A 359 -1.57 18.91 -0.14
C MET A 359 -0.82 19.76 -1.18
N ALA A 360 0.51 19.75 -1.16
CA ALA A 360 1.35 20.45 -2.14
C ALA A 360 1.25 19.88 -3.57
N GLU A 361 0.81 18.63 -3.72
CA GLU A 361 0.62 17.99 -5.03
C GLU A 361 -0.58 18.54 -5.84
N ARG A 362 -1.36 19.43 -5.28
CA ARG A 362 -2.52 20.08 -5.93
C ARG A 362 -2.16 21.28 -6.81
N ARG A 363 -0.90 21.44 -7.18
CA ARG A 363 -0.40 22.63 -7.92
C ARG A 363 0.10 22.32 -9.30
#